data_c910febc264dc4fc4ccb0043fdcb26db
#
_entry.id   c910febc264dc4fc4ccb0043fdcb26db
#
_cell.length_a   1.000
_cell.length_b   1.000
_cell.length_c   1.000
_cell.angle_alpha   90.00
_cell.angle_beta   90.00
_cell.angle_gamma   90.00
#
_symmetry.space_group_name_H-M   'P 1'
#
loop_
_entity.id
_entity.type
_entity.pdbx_description
1 polymer ?
#
loop_
_entity_poly.entity_id
_entity_poly.type
_entity_poly.pdbx_seq_one_letter_code
_entity_poly.pdbx_strand_id
1 'polypeptide(L)'
;GKNRDLYKTGAGTLQLNCDADFDVLYINQGTVYDFQDAHFSGKTIVLNGSKVVFQASNSIYSSNSDNVNIDVPKGKSGIWYPDGRCDYTGKLTGEGTIDIYGTWIRCPFKGNWSEFAGTINAKRGNKNAYEPVFDFNNSYGIPLATLNVDSRFTKDYAFCTHGKSFAIGALTGSGYISNGGYFGTGTNTLTIGGKNTNFEFKGSINGSHVVKNGTGVWTISS
;
A
#
# COMPACT_ATOMS: atom_id res chain seq x y z
N GLY A 1 11.06 26.29 -13.29
CA GLY A 1 9.80 26.48 -12.58
C GLY A 1 10.07 26.63 -11.11
N LYS A 2 9.30 27.41 -10.39
CA LYS A 2 9.42 27.50 -8.91
C LYS A 2 8.81 26.22 -8.35
N ASN A 3 9.55 25.51 -7.48
CA ASN A 3 8.97 24.41 -6.69
C ASN A 3 7.80 24.97 -5.86
N ARG A 4 6.65 24.38 -6.04
CA ARG A 4 5.43 24.76 -5.32
C ARG A 4 5.15 23.69 -4.28
N ASP A 5 5.89 23.75 -3.20
CA ASP A 5 5.74 22.80 -2.11
C ASP A 5 4.67 23.29 -1.14
N LEU A 6 3.82 22.39 -0.71
CA LEU A 6 2.82 22.63 0.33
C LEU A 6 3.21 21.88 1.59
N TYR A 7 3.15 22.55 2.74
CA TYR A 7 3.50 21.97 4.03
C TYR A 7 2.29 21.96 4.95
N LYS A 8 1.82 20.76 5.30
CA LYS A 8 0.81 20.57 6.32
C LYS A 8 1.48 20.39 7.68
N THR A 9 1.26 21.35 8.58
CA THR A 9 1.73 21.36 9.97
C THR A 9 0.55 21.40 10.93
N GLY A 10 0.79 21.09 12.20
CA GLY A 10 -0.26 21.04 13.23
C GLY A 10 -1.15 19.80 13.14
N ALA A 11 -1.77 19.43 14.28
CA ALA A 11 -2.46 18.15 14.46
C ALA A 11 -3.83 18.06 13.75
N GLY A 12 -4.40 19.19 13.32
CA GLY A 12 -5.72 19.21 12.66
C GLY A 12 -5.74 18.63 11.25
N THR A 13 -6.89 18.71 10.61
CA THR A 13 -7.11 18.24 9.24
C THR A 13 -7.04 19.41 8.25
N LEU A 14 -6.30 19.23 7.17
CA LEU A 14 -6.38 20.02 5.95
C LEU A 14 -7.29 19.28 4.97
N GLN A 15 -8.40 19.88 4.60
CA GLN A 15 -9.28 19.35 3.58
C GLN A 15 -9.06 20.11 2.27
N LEU A 16 -8.82 19.38 1.18
CA LEU A 16 -8.64 19.93 -0.16
C LEU A 16 -9.86 19.54 -1.00
N ASN A 17 -10.56 20.55 -1.53
CA ASN A 17 -11.80 20.38 -2.30
C ASN A 17 -11.64 20.85 -3.76
N CYS A 18 -10.41 21.07 -4.18
CA CYS A 18 -10.08 21.55 -5.53
C CYS A 18 -8.69 21.10 -5.91
N ASP A 19 -8.40 21.17 -7.20
CA ASP A 19 -7.03 21.00 -7.70
C ASP A 19 -6.12 22.04 -7.03
N ALA A 20 -5.19 21.55 -6.24
CA ALA A 20 -4.21 22.41 -5.58
C ALA A 20 -2.94 22.50 -6.43
N ASP A 21 -2.46 23.74 -6.62
CA ASP A 21 -1.29 24.02 -7.45
C ASP A 21 0.02 23.83 -6.67
N PHE A 22 0.37 22.57 -6.40
CA PHE A 22 1.64 22.17 -5.79
C PHE A 22 2.26 21.00 -6.55
N ASP A 23 3.56 20.80 -6.37
CA ASP A 23 4.29 19.66 -6.91
C ASP A 23 4.49 18.58 -5.83
N VAL A 24 4.83 19.01 -4.61
CA VAL A 24 5.03 18.14 -3.45
C VAL A 24 4.23 18.66 -2.25
N LEU A 25 3.54 17.74 -1.58
CA LEU A 25 2.87 18.00 -0.31
C LEU A 25 3.58 17.25 0.81
N TYR A 26 4.14 17.98 1.76
CA TYR A 26 4.74 17.43 2.98
C TYR A 26 3.71 17.40 4.10
N ILE A 27 3.35 16.21 4.57
CA ILE A 27 2.50 16.04 5.75
C ILE A 27 3.41 15.83 6.95
N ASN A 28 3.69 16.90 7.69
CA ASN A 28 4.56 16.87 8.87
C ASN A 28 3.79 16.48 10.14
N GLN A 29 2.50 16.84 10.22
CA GLN A 29 1.61 16.52 11.34
C GLN A 29 0.15 16.48 10.87
N GLY A 30 -0.68 15.68 11.58
CA GLY A 30 -2.13 15.65 11.38
C GLY A 30 -2.55 14.91 10.12
N THR A 31 -3.64 15.37 9.53
CA THR A 31 -4.33 14.70 8.43
C THR A 31 -4.44 15.63 7.22
N VAL A 32 -4.25 15.07 6.04
CA VAL A 32 -4.72 15.65 4.79
C VAL A 32 -5.85 14.78 4.26
N TYR A 33 -6.97 15.40 3.97
CA TYR A 33 -8.15 14.77 3.39
C TYR A 33 -8.41 15.35 2.00
N ASP A 34 -8.34 14.49 1.00
CA ASP A 34 -8.73 14.77 -0.37
C ASP A 34 -10.25 14.53 -0.49
N PHE A 35 -11.00 15.59 -0.74
CA PHE A 35 -12.46 15.54 -0.80
C PHE A 35 -12.94 15.77 -2.22
N GLN A 36 -13.66 14.80 -2.76
CA GLN A 36 -14.33 14.85 -4.06
C GLN A 36 -13.45 15.31 -5.23
N ASP A 37 -12.69 14.37 -5.79
CA ASP A 37 -12.00 14.53 -7.08
C ASP A 37 -10.89 15.59 -7.14
N ALA A 38 -10.38 16.05 -5.99
CA ALA A 38 -9.13 16.79 -5.96
C ALA A 38 -8.03 15.85 -6.44
N HIS A 39 -7.59 16.04 -7.66
CA HIS A 39 -6.68 15.10 -8.32
C HIS A 39 -5.24 15.37 -7.90
N PHE A 40 -4.69 14.49 -7.07
CA PHE A 40 -3.26 14.46 -6.78
C PHE A 40 -2.44 13.72 -7.86
N SER A 41 -3.04 13.47 -9.01
CA SER A 41 -2.39 12.78 -10.11
C SER A 41 -1.09 13.46 -10.52
N GLY A 42 0.02 12.72 -10.54
CA GLY A 42 1.35 13.26 -10.84
C GLY A 42 2.02 14.03 -9.69
N LYS A 43 1.35 14.18 -8.54
CA LYS A 43 1.91 14.83 -7.35
C LYS A 43 2.67 13.82 -6.48
N THR A 44 3.50 14.35 -5.59
CA THR A 44 4.18 13.56 -4.56
C THR A 44 3.68 13.96 -3.19
N ILE A 45 3.23 12.98 -2.42
CA ILE A 45 2.83 13.15 -1.01
C ILE A 45 3.94 12.56 -0.14
N VAL A 46 4.58 13.38 0.66
CA VAL A 46 5.62 12.97 1.60
C VAL A 46 5.03 12.84 2.99
N LEU A 47 4.96 11.61 3.50
CA LEU A 47 4.51 11.32 4.87
C LEU A 47 5.66 11.57 5.85
N ASN A 48 5.90 12.84 6.17
CA ASN A 48 7.12 13.32 6.84
C ASN A 48 6.97 13.49 8.37
N GLY A 49 6.01 12.85 8.98
CA GLY A 49 5.77 12.90 10.42
C GLY A 49 5.79 11.54 11.10
N SER A 50 5.13 11.48 12.25
CA SER A 50 4.84 10.24 12.96
C SER A 50 3.35 10.00 12.92
N LYS A 51 2.92 8.90 12.29
CA LYS A 51 1.50 8.54 12.10
C LYS A 51 0.66 9.64 11.44
N VAL A 52 1.26 10.39 10.53
CA VAL A 52 0.50 11.35 9.72
C VAL A 52 -0.44 10.63 8.77
N VAL A 53 -1.56 11.27 8.42
CA VAL A 53 -2.62 10.64 7.64
C VAL A 53 -2.79 11.31 6.30
N PHE A 54 -2.78 10.51 5.24
CA PHE A 54 -3.28 10.88 3.93
C PHE A 54 -4.53 10.03 3.63
N GLN A 55 -5.64 10.67 3.43
CA GLN A 55 -6.91 10.03 3.16
C GLN A 55 -7.50 10.54 1.86
N ALA A 56 -7.69 9.65 0.90
CA ALA A 56 -8.45 9.94 -0.30
C ALA A 56 -9.96 9.90 -0.02
N SER A 57 -10.74 10.55 -0.87
CA SER A 57 -12.20 10.57 -0.79
C SER A 57 -12.78 9.16 -0.95
N ASN A 58 -13.87 8.87 -0.26
CA ASN A 58 -14.66 7.67 -0.48
C ASN A 58 -15.61 7.81 -1.68
N SER A 59 -15.18 8.41 -2.77
CA SER A 59 -15.98 8.50 -3.99
C SER A 59 -16.12 7.11 -4.62
N ILE A 60 -17.25 6.48 -4.41
CA ILE A 60 -17.58 5.13 -4.92
C ILE A 60 -17.70 5.06 -6.46
N TYR A 61 -17.43 6.14 -7.16
CA TYR A 61 -17.67 6.25 -8.60
C TYR A 61 -16.46 6.72 -9.42
N SER A 62 -15.30 6.98 -8.81
CA SER A 62 -14.13 7.34 -9.60
C SER A 62 -13.59 6.08 -10.30
N SER A 63 -13.86 5.95 -11.60
CA SER A 63 -13.22 4.96 -12.48
C SER A 63 -11.83 5.42 -12.93
N ASN A 64 -11.26 6.42 -12.28
CA ASN A 64 -10.05 7.09 -12.70
C ASN A 64 -8.80 6.37 -12.17
N SER A 65 -7.75 6.41 -12.98
CA SER A 65 -6.41 6.00 -12.58
C SER A 65 -5.75 7.16 -11.85
N ASP A 66 -5.28 6.93 -10.62
CA ASP A 66 -4.53 7.89 -9.84
C ASP A 66 -3.04 7.50 -9.82
N ASN A 67 -2.16 8.41 -10.23
CA ASN A 67 -0.72 8.22 -10.22
C ASN A 67 -0.03 9.03 -9.11
N VAL A 68 -0.72 9.28 -8.00
CA VAL A 68 -0.11 9.93 -6.83
C VAL A 68 1.10 9.11 -6.33
N ASN A 69 2.22 9.77 -6.19
CA ASN A 69 3.42 9.17 -5.61
C ASN A 69 3.41 9.37 -4.10
N ILE A 70 3.72 8.32 -3.36
CA ILE A 70 3.84 8.37 -1.89
C ILE A 70 5.31 8.16 -1.53
N ASP A 71 5.86 9.06 -0.73
CA ASP A 71 7.18 8.91 -0.14
C ASP A 71 7.09 8.86 1.39
N VAL A 72 7.78 7.91 2.00
CA VAL A 72 7.83 7.76 3.46
C VAL A 72 9.29 7.74 3.89
N PRO A 73 9.86 8.89 4.29
CA PRO A 73 11.27 8.97 4.65
C PRO A 73 11.64 8.06 5.82
N LYS A 74 12.89 7.68 5.90
CA LYS A 74 13.44 6.86 6.99
C LYS A 74 13.11 7.46 8.36
N GLY A 75 12.64 6.62 9.29
CA GLY A 75 12.25 7.03 10.64
C GLY A 75 10.92 7.77 10.71
N LYS A 76 10.21 7.91 9.59
CA LYS A 76 8.87 8.49 9.53
C LYS A 76 7.81 7.39 9.41
N SER A 77 6.57 7.75 9.73
CA SER A 77 5.45 6.83 9.56
C SER A 77 4.19 7.55 9.12
N GLY A 78 3.43 6.88 8.28
CA GLY A 78 2.17 7.42 7.78
C GLY A 78 1.09 6.37 7.67
N ILE A 79 -0.13 6.87 7.53
CA ILE A 79 -1.32 6.09 7.28
C ILE A 79 -1.92 6.58 5.97
N TRP A 80 -2.15 5.65 5.06
CA TRP A 80 -2.81 5.93 3.79
C TRP A 80 -4.14 5.19 3.70
N TYR A 81 -5.21 5.97 3.52
CA TYR A 81 -6.53 5.48 3.17
C TYR A 81 -6.79 5.78 1.69
N PRO A 82 -6.48 4.84 0.78
CA PRO A 82 -6.78 5.02 -0.63
C PRO A 82 -8.30 5.01 -0.88
N ASP A 83 -8.72 5.65 -1.96
CA ASP A 83 -10.11 5.59 -2.39
C ASP A 83 -10.49 4.23 -2.99
N GLY A 84 -11.77 3.90 -2.97
CA GLY A 84 -12.32 2.73 -3.66
C GLY A 84 -12.50 2.96 -5.15
N ARG A 85 -12.39 1.88 -5.95
CA ARG A 85 -12.56 1.87 -7.42
C ARG A 85 -11.57 2.75 -8.20
N CYS A 86 -10.41 3.01 -7.63
CA CYS A 86 -9.35 3.76 -8.27
C CYS A 86 -8.14 2.85 -8.52
N ASP A 87 -7.59 2.90 -9.71
CA ASP A 87 -6.34 2.23 -10.06
C ASP A 87 -5.16 3.10 -9.60
N TYR A 88 -4.44 2.69 -8.55
CA TYR A 88 -3.25 3.41 -8.11
C TYR A 88 -2.02 2.98 -8.91
N THR A 89 -1.52 3.89 -9.75
CA THR A 89 -0.36 3.67 -10.63
C THR A 89 0.90 4.42 -10.19
N GLY A 90 0.80 5.26 -9.16
CA GLY A 90 1.91 6.01 -8.61
C GLY A 90 2.94 5.14 -7.89
N LYS A 91 4.11 5.72 -7.66
CA LYS A 91 5.22 5.06 -6.96
C LYS A 91 5.01 5.12 -5.44
N LEU A 92 5.55 4.11 -4.76
CA LEU A 92 5.83 4.17 -3.32
C LEU A 92 7.34 4.13 -3.14
N THR A 93 7.90 5.10 -2.41
CA THR A 93 9.34 5.26 -2.16
C THR A 93 9.65 5.52 -0.69
N GLY A 94 10.94 5.45 -0.34
CA GLY A 94 11.43 5.70 1.01
C GLY A 94 11.71 4.44 1.84
N GLU A 95 12.05 4.65 3.11
CA GLU A 95 12.47 3.59 4.05
C GLU A 95 11.65 3.59 5.35
N GLY A 96 10.60 4.41 5.42
CA GLY A 96 9.75 4.54 6.61
C GLY A 96 8.73 3.41 6.76
N THR A 97 7.74 3.64 7.60
CA THR A 97 6.64 2.69 7.83
C THR A 97 5.33 3.28 7.33
N ILE A 98 4.59 2.52 6.55
CA ILE A 98 3.28 2.93 6.06
C ILE A 98 2.21 1.88 6.40
N ASP A 99 1.12 2.34 7.01
CA ASP A 99 -0.11 1.58 7.14
C ASP A 99 -1.00 1.90 5.95
N ILE A 100 -1.29 0.91 5.11
CA ILE A 100 -2.18 1.07 3.96
C ILE A 100 -3.46 0.32 4.26
N TYR A 101 -4.57 1.06 4.32
CA TYR A 101 -5.88 0.47 4.58
C TYR A 101 -6.56 0.11 3.26
N GLY A 102 -6.72 -1.18 3.02
CA GLY A 102 -7.50 -1.67 1.90
C GLY A 102 -8.93 -1.11 1.96
N THR A 103 -9.43 -0.70 0.83
CA THR A 103 -10.77 -0.12 0.69
C THR A 103 -11.85 -1.20 0.69
N TRP A 104 -13.10 -0.79 0.74
CA TRP A 104 -14.24 -1.70 0.70
C TRP A 104 -14.61 -2.18 -0.72
N ILE A 105 -14.05 -1.55 -1.76
CA ILE A 105 -14.28 -1.90 -3.17
C ILE A 105 -13.00 -1.67 -3.98
N ARG A 106 -12.53 -2.71 -4.68
CA ARG A 106 -11.55 -2.74 -5.76
C ARG A 106 -10.63 -1.52 -5.83
N CYS A 107 -9.48 -1.65 -5.25
CA CYS A 107 -8.45 -0.62 -5.27
C CYS A 107 -7.13 -1.31 -5.67
N PRO A 108 -6.92 -1.57 -6.97
CA PRO A 108 -5.72 -2.23 -7.41
C PRO A 108 -4.50 -1.31 -7.34
N PHE A 109 -3.48 -1.75 -6.61
CA PHE A 109 -2.19 -1.12 -6.56
C PHE A 109 -1.33 -1.64 -7.72
N LYS A 110 -1.20 -0.83 -8.76
CA LYS A 110 -0.50 -1.16 -10.02
C LYS A 110 0.85 -0.47 -10.17
N GLY A 111 1.18 0.47 -9.28
CA GLY A 111 2.37 1.30 -9.33
C GLY A 111 3.66 0.53 -9.07
N ASN A 112 4.78 1.13 -9.46
CA ASN A 112 6.10 0.58 -9.18
C ASN A 112 6.54 0.91 -7.76
N TRP A 113 6.57 -0.10 -6.88
CA TRP A 113 6.97 0.00 -5.48
C TRP A 113 8.30 -0.71 -5.18
N SER A 114 9.05 -1.11 -6.23
CA SER A 114 10.28 -1.89 -6.07
C SER A 114 11.41 -1.14 -5.37
N GLU A 115 11.36 0.19 -5.33
CA GLU A 115 12.35 1.04 -4.65
C GLU A 115 12.01 1.29 -3.17
N PHE A 116 10.83 0.94 -2.71
CA PHE A 116 10.46 1.09 -1.30
C PHE A 116 11.19 0.06 -0.44
N ALA A 117 11.97 0.54 0.54
CA ALA A 117 12.80 -0.32 1.41
C ALA A 117 12.32 -0.37 2.88
N GLY A 118 11.20 0.27 3.16
CA GLY A 118 10.60 0.35 4.49
C GLY A 118 9.71 -0.83 4.89
N THR A 119 8.69 -0.54 5.68
CA THR A 119 7.67 -1.51 6.11
C THR A 119 6.30 -1.09 5.61
N ILE A 120 5.62 -1.99 4.92
CA ILE A 120 4.22 -1.85 4.53
C ILE A 120 3.39 -2.72 5.47
N ASN A 121 2.54 -2.10 6.26
CA ASN A 121 1.49 -2.79 7.00
C ASN A 121 0.22 -2.79 6.14
N ALA A 122 -0.05 -3.88 5.46
CA ALA A 122 -1.33 -4.07 4.78
C ALA A 122 -2.41 -4.26 5.84
N LYS A 123 -3.33 -3.33 5.91
CA LYS A 123 -4.44 -3.30 6.87
C LYS A 123 -5.76 -3.53 6.16
N ARG A 124 -6.62 -4.32 6.75
CA ARG A 124 -8.00 -4.38 6.31
C ARG A 124 -8.74 -3.14 6.77
N GLY A 125 -9.37 -2.42 5.83
CA GLY A 125 -10.18 -1.24 6.10
C GLY A 125 -11.53 -1.57 6.74
N ASN A 126 -12.62 -1.10 6.17
CA ASN A 126 -13.97 -1.22 6.74
C ASN A 126 -14.43 -2.69 6.88
N LYS A 127 -15.15 -2.99 7.96
CA LYS A 127 -15.69 -4.33 8.26
C LYS A 127 -16.75 -4.83 7.27
N ASN A 128 -17.37 -3.92 6.51
CA ASN A 128 -18.49 -4.24 5.60
C ASN A 128 -18.06 -4.40 4.14
N ALA A 129 -16.78 -4.59 3.88
CA ALA A 129 -16.27 -4.79 2.52
C ALA A 129 -16.76 -6.12 1.94
N TYR A 130 -17.38 -6.05 0.77
CA TYR A 130 -17.94 -7.22 0.05
C TYR A 130 -16.94 -7.86 -0.91
N GLU A 131 -15.71 -7.34 -1.06
CA GLU A 131 -14.74 -7.74 -2.10
C GLU A 131 -13.32 -7.78 -1.55
N PRO A 132 -12.35 -8.35 -2.31
CA PRO A 132 -10.94 -8.32 -1.92
C PRO A 132 -10.52 -6.90 -1.61
N VAL A 133 -10.09 -6.72 -0.38
CA VAL A 133 -9.93 -5.42 0.25
C VAL A 133 -8.56 -4.82 -0.02
N PHE A 134 -7.59 -5.65 -0.43
CA PHE A 134 -6.24 -5.23 -0.77
C PHE A 134 -5.80 -5.97 -2.03
N ASP A 135 -5.78 -5.27 -3.16
CA ASP A 135 -5.46 -5.84 -4.46
C ASP A 135 -4.08 -5.37 -4.93
N PHE A 136 -3.06 -6.20 -4.70
CA PHE A 136 -1.69 -5.92 -5.12
C PHE A 136 -1.47 -6.41 -6.55
N ASN A 137 -1.86 -5.58 -7.52
CA ASN A 137 -1.91 -5.90 -8.93
C ASN A 137 -0.70 -5.34 -9.70
N ASN A 138 0.50 -5.63 -9.24
CA ASN A 138 1.71 -5.25 -9.97
C ASN A 138 2.76 -6.35 -9.99
N SER A 139 3.62 -6.33 -11.01
CA SER A 139 4.72 -7.29 -11.19
C SER A 139 6.07 -6.75 -10.71
N TYR A 140 6.15 -5.48 -10.34
CA TYR A 140 7.40 -4.88 -9.83
C TYR A 140 7.75 -5.43 -8.45
N GLY A 141 6.72 -5.69 -7.63
CA GLY A 141 6.87 -6.17 -6.27
C GLY A 141 7.47 -5.12 -5.33
N ILE A 142 7.93 -5.66 -4.21
CA ILE A 142 8.52 -4.89 -3.09
C ILE A 142 9.76 -5.64 -2.56
N PRO A 143 10.77 -5.88 -3.40
CA PRO A 143 11.91 -6.76 -3.07
C PRO A 143 12.77 -6.25 -1.91
N LEU A 144 12.70 -4.96 -1.60
CA LEU A 144 13.45 -4.31 -0.53
C LEU A 144 12.63 -4.08 0.74
N ALA A 145 11.30 -4.25 0.68
CA ALA A 145 10.40 -3.93 1.78
C ALA A 145 10.09 -5.12 2.67
N THR A 146 9.64 -4.83 3.88
CA THR A 146 8.89 -5.78 4.72
C THR A 146 7.41 -5.59 4.46
N LEU A 147 6.71 -6.66 4.08
CA LEU A 147 5.25 -6.71 4.03
C LEU A 147 4.72 -7.39 5.28
N ASN A 148 3.92 -6.67 6.04
CA ASN A 148 3.21 -7.19 7.20
C ASN A 148 1.71 -7.29 6.87
N VAL A 149 1.20 -8.51 6.82
CA VAL A 149 -0.20 -8.80 6.45
C VAL A 149 -1.04 -8.97 7.71
N ASP A 150 -1.99 -8.05 7.91
CA ASP A 150 -2.87 -8.00 9.08
C ASP A 150 -3.71 -9.29 9.22
N SER A 151 -3.86 -9.80 10.45
CA SER A 151 -4.65 -11.00 10.77
C SER A 151 -6.13 -10.91 10.38
N ARG A 152 -6.64 -9.71 10.14
CA ARG A 152 -8.01 -9.49 9.66
C ARG A 152 -8.22 -9.87 8.19
N PHE A 153 -7.15 -10.11 7.43
CA PHE A 153 -7.27 -10.75 6.13
C PHE A 153 -7.54 -12.24 6.33
N THR A 154 -8.70 -12.69 5.85
CA THR A 154 -9.19 -14.06 5.97
C THR A 154 -9.38 -14.67 4.58
N LYS A 155 -9.81 -15.94 4.51
CA LYS A 155 -10.08 -16.59 3.23
C LYS A 155 -11.11 -15.84 2.37
N ASP A 156 -12.10 -15.24 3.01
CA ASP A 156 -13.17 -14.50 2.32
C ASP A 156 -12.76 -13.06 1.96
N TYR A 157 -11.75 -12.53 2.65
CA TYR A 157 -11.28 -11.16 2.51
C TYR A 157 -9.76 -11.12 2.51
N ALA A 158 -9.16 -11.67 1.46
CA ALA A 158 -7.72 -11.87 1.38
C ALA A 158 -6.95 -10.61 0.97
N PHE A 159 -5.66 -10.61 1.31
CA PHE A 159 -4.68 -9.83 0.56
C PHE A 159 -4.50 -10.52 -0.80
N CYS A 160 -4.88 -9.87 -1.88
CA CYS A 160 -4.88 -10.47 -3.20
C CYS A 160 -3.67 -10.07 -4.03
N THR A 161 -3.06 -11.02 -4.73
CA THR A 161 -1.92 -10.79 -5.63
C THR A 161 -2.34 -10.69 -7.09
N HIS A 162 -3.61 -10.84 -7.37
CA HIS A 162 -4.20 -10.76 -8.72
C HIS A 162 -3.49 -11.65 -9.76
N GLY A 163 -3.01 -12.81 -9.34
CA GLY A 163 -2.24 -13.72 -10.21
C GLY A 163 -0.87 -13.19 -10.65
N LYS A 164 -0.37 -12.09 -10.06
CA LYS A 164 0.93 -11.52 -10.41
C LYS A 164 2.05 -12.21 -9.67
N SER A 165 3.14 -12.49 -10.38
CA SER A 165 4.40 -12.96 -9.80
C SER A 165 5.25 -11.76 -9.42
N PHE A 166 5.75 -11.73 -8.19
CA PHE A 166 6.60 -10.65 -7.71
C PHE A 166 7.47 -11.05 -6.52
N ALA A 167 8.43 -10.18 -6.19
CA ALA A 167 9.34 -10.36 -5.07
C ALA A 167 8.88 -9.55 -3.84
N ILE A 168 9.09 -10.13 -2.64
CA ILE A 168 8.86 -9.51 -1.33
C ILE A 168 10.17 -9.61 -0.54
N GLY A 169 10.63 -8.49 0.03
CA GLY A 169 11.88 -8.47 0.80
C GLY A 169 11.82 -9.31 2.08
N ALA A 170 10.78 -9.12 2.89
CA ALA A 170 10.44 -9.97 4.03
C ALA A 170 8.92 -10.01 4.20
N LEU A 171 8.38 -11.15 4.59
CA LEU A 171 6.94 -11.35 4.80
C LEU A 171 6.66 -11.69 6.26
N THR A 172 5.81 -10.89 6.91
CA THR A 172 5.43 -11.01 8.31
C THR A 172 3.92 -10.90 8.50
N GLY A 173 3.45 -11.06 9.73
CA GLY A 173 2.02 -10.99 10.06
C GLY A 173 1.36 -12.37 10.06
N SER A 174 0.03 -12.37 10.10
CA SER A 174 -0.76 -13.60 10.24
C SER A 174 -2.03 -13.62 9.37
N GLY A 175 -2.08 -12.76 8.35
CA GLY A 175 -3.21 -12.69 7.45
C GLY A 175 -3.19 -13.73 6.34
N TYR A 176 -4.25 -13.73 5.54
CA TYR A 176 -4.43 -14.65 4.43
C TYR A 176 -4.06 -13.96 3.11
N ILE A 177 -3.14 -14.57 2.36
CA ILE A 177 -2.72 -14.14 1.03
C ILE A 177 -3.35 -15.10 0.00
N SER A 178 -3.95 -14.56 -1.04
CA SER A 178 -4.53 -15.32 -2.15
C SER A 178 -3.95 -14.86 -3.48
N ASN A 179 -3.68 -15.81 -4.38
CA ASN A 179 -3.31 -15.49 -5.76
C ASN A 179 -4.51 -15.01 -6.59
N GLY A 180 -5.71 -15.29 -6.12
CA GLY A 180 -6.94 -14.80 -6.71
C GLY A 180 -7.15 -13.31 -6.43
N GLY A 181 -8.10 -12.76 -7.10
CA GLY A 181 -8.70 -11.46 -6.89
C GLY A 181 -10.08 -11.54 -7.50
N TYR A 182 -10.82 -10.46 -7.49
CA TYR A 182 -12.16 -10.45 -8.09
C TYR A 182 -12.17 -10.88 -9.59
N PHE A 183 -11.03 -10.73 -10.28
CA PHE A 183 -10.89 -11.02 -11.71
C PHE A 183 -9.71 -11.92 -12.06
N GLY A 184 -9.01 -12.51 -11.11
CA GLY A 184 -7.78 -13.25 -11.39
C GLY A 184 -7.78 -14.66 -10.80
N THR A 185 -7.71 -15.65 -11.66
CA THR A 185 -7.33 -17.01 -11.31
C THR A 185 -6.10 -17.36 -12.15
N GLY A 186 -5.01 -17.69 -11.53
CA GLY A 186 -3.78 -18.08 -12.24
C GLY A 186 -2.76 -18.67 -11.27
N THR A 187 -1.75 -19.31 -11.82
CA THR A 187 -0.57 -19.67 -11.05
C THR A 187 0.39 -18.49 -11.04
N ASN A 188 0.82 -18.05 -9.88
CA ASN A 188 1.85 -17.03 -9.73
C ASN A 188 2.97 -17.54 -8.82
N THR A 189 4.09 -16.83 -8.85
CA THR A 189 5.24 -17.12 -7.99
C THR A 189 5.52 -15.92 -7.08
N LEU A 190 5.53 -16.16 -5.79
CA LEU A 190 5.99 -15.20 -4.78
C LEU A 190 7.43 -15.54 -4.38
N THR A 191 8.37 -14.66 -4.69
CA THR A 191 9.78 -14.81 -4.28
C THR A 191 10.02 -14.00 -3.02
N ILE A 192 10.33 -14.67 -1.90
CA ILE A 192 10.34 -14.04 -0.56
C ILE A 192 11.72 -14.18 0.08
N GLY A 193 12.25 -13.07 0.66
CA GLY A 193 13.47 -13.08 1.46
C GLY A 193 14.62 -12.20 0.95
N GLY A 194 14.37 -11.32 -0.02
CA GLY A 194 15.38 -10.43 -0.61
C GLY A 194 16.08 -9.50 0.39
N LYS A 195 15.47 -9.23 1.55
CA LYS A 195 16.10 -8.42 2.63
C LYS A 195 17.24 -9.13 3.36
N ASN A 196 17.41 -10.44 3.18
CA ASN A 196 18.45 -11.24 3.87
C ASN A 196 18.36 -11.18 5.41
N THR A 197 17.21 -10.92 5.97
CA THR A 197 16.94 -10.88 7.42
C THR A 197 16.12 -12.07 7.86
N ASN A 198 16.13 -12.38 9.14
CA ASN A 198 15.24 -13.39 9.70
C ASN A 198 13.84 -12.79 9.87
N PHE A 199 12.80 -13.54 9.55
CA PHE A 199 11.41 -13.10 9.69
C PHE A 199 10.47 -14.31 9.87
N GLU A 200 9.29 -14.03 10.41
CA GLU A 200 8.25 -15.03 10.66
C GLU A 200 6.92 -14.59 10.04
N PHE A 201 6.25 -15.55 9.41
CA PHE A 201 4.89 -15.38 8.91
C PHE A 201 3.98 -16.45 9.51
N LYS A 202 2.92 -16.02 10.18
CA LYS A 202 1.94 -16.88 10.88
C LYS A 202 0.62 -17.04 10.13
N GLY A 203 0.57 -16.56 8.91
CA GLY A 203 -0.62 -16.58 8.07
C GLY A 203 -0.62 -17.74 7.07
N SER A 204 -1.48 -17.61 6.08
CA SER A 204 -1.63 -18.59 5.00
C SER A 204 -1.41 -17.97 3.64
N ILE A 205 -0.78 -18.72 2.74
CA ILE A 205 -0.60 -18.36 1.33
C ILE A 205 -1.32 -19.42 0.49
N ASN A 206 -2.28 -19.01 -0.32
CA ASN A 206 -3.09 -19.91 -1.13
C ASN A 206 -2.94 -19.63 -2.61
N GLY A 207 -2.77 -20.69 -3.39
CA GLY A 207 -2.76 -20.66 -4.85
C GLY A 207 -1.48 -20.11 -5.50
N SER A 208 -0.42 -19.81 -4.73
CA SER A 208 0.84 -19.31 -5.23
C SER A 208 1.94 -20.36 -5.10
N HIS A 209 2.86 -20.43 -6.07
CA HIS A 209 4.16 -21.01 -5.85
C HIS A 209 4.99 -20.06 -4.97
N VAL A 210 5.70 -20.62 -4.00
CA VAL A 210 6.51 -19.82 -3.08
C VAL A 210 7.97 -20.24 -3.23
N VAL A 211 8.82 -19.24 -3.50
CA VAL A 211 10.26 -19.41 -3.60
C VAL A 211 10.92 -18.63 -2.48
N LYS A 212 11.66 -19.31 -1.60
CA LYS A 212 12.52 -18.65 -0.61
C LYS A 212 13.81 -18.19 -1.29
N ASN A 213 14.13 -16.92 -1.16
CA ASN A 213 15.36 -16.30 -1.64
C ASN A 213 16.15 -15.69 -0.46
N GLY A 214 17.41 -15.34 -0.73
CA GLY A 214 18.28 -14.68 0.27
C GLY A 214 18.75 -15.62 1.40
N THR A 215 19.59 -15.07 2.29
CA THR A 215 20.33 -15.81 3.33
C THR A 215 19.65 -15.88 4.69
N GLY A 216 18.68 -14.99 4.95
CA GLY A 216 17.94 -14.98 6.23
C GLY A 216 17.03 -16.19 6.40
N VAL A 217 16.68 -16.52 7.62
CA VAL A 217 15.72 -17.56 7.97
C VAL A 217 14.29 -17.05 7.83
N TRP A 218 13.46 -17.78 7.11
CA TRP A 218 12.02 -17.54 7.09
C TRP A 218 11.31 -18.67 7.84
N THR A 219 10.65 -18.30 8.94
CA THR A 219 9.84 -19.22 9.72
C THR A 219 8.39 -19.09 9.27
N ILE A 220 7.76 -20.20 8.95
CA ILE A 220 6.32 -20.30 8.72
C ILE A 220 5.76 -21.09 9.89
N SER A 221 4.87 -20.49 10.65
CA SER A 221 4.18 -21.11 11.78
C SER A 221 2.69 -20.81 11.69
N SER A 222 1.85 -21.78 11.92
CA SER A 222 0.37 -21.66 11.97
C SER A 222 -0.12 -21.82 13.40
#